data_fb836bf3e7289f9f6f0377eedb13ceb4
#
_entry.id   fb836bf3e7289f9f6f0377eedb13ceb4
#
_cell.length_a   1.000
_cell.length_b   1.000
_cell.length_c   1.000
_cell.angle_alpha   90.00
_cell.angle_beta   90.00
_cell.angle_gamma   90.00
#
_symmetry.space_group_name_H-M   'P 1'
#
loop_
_entity.id
_entity.type
_entity.pdbx_description
1 polymer ?
#
loop_
_entity_poly.entity_id
_entity_poly.type
_entity_poly.pdbx_seq_one_letter_code
_entity_poly.pdbx_strand_id
1 'polypeptide(L)'
;MNTPYLRLIYHQGRPIDKSIPDTNNEHYDVVVIGAGIQGAGIAQAAAVCGYKTLVIEKFPLAGMGTSCKSSKLIHGGLRYLESGQLRLVRECLLERKRLLKNAPELVKLIAFYIPVYKNSSRPSWKIWLGLCIYSLFSFKPFKIVKKSQWPLLDNIKTKNLKRVFKYYDAQTDDQLLTQSVAKSAQNHGAKFIYNAEFTHSEFQQKLHTIHYIKDGKKHTEHSKYLINCSGPWVKETQNRIQPKLKIPDIELISGSHIIIDTMTNKGAYYLETKDKRAVFVIPWKEKYTLIGTTETTHTDKIDNISASKKDVDYLIEAYNKNFNTNISEKNIIDTFCGLRVLPKNSASIFNTSRDSLIVENNHCPGLITLIGGKLTAYRASAELVVSKIITTKKRLKANTRKTKLHLG
;
A
#
# COMPACT_ATOMS: atom_id res chain seq x y z
N MET A 1 -30.38 3.43 -9.80
CA MET A 1 -29.62 2.98 -10.96
C MET A 1 -28.21 2.64 -10.51
N ASN A 2 -27.96 1.34 -10.35
CA ASN A 2 -26.70 0.79 -9.84
C ASN A 2 -25.78 0.49 -11.02
N THR A 3 -24.83 1.33 -11.31
CA THR A 3 -23.69 0.98 -12.14
C THR A 3 -22.49 0.78 -11.24
N PRO A 4 -21.99 -0.47 -11.07
CA PRO A 4 -20.80 -0.70 -10.28
C PRO A 4 -19.59 -0.28 -11.12
N TYR A 5 -18.90 0.78 -10.71
CA TYR A 5 -17.54 1.03 -11.20
C TYR A 5 -16.67 -0.10 -10.70
N LEU A 6 -16.30 -0.93 -11.65
CA LEU A 6 -15.44 -2.09 -11.52
C LEU A 6 -14.07 -1.65 -10.96
N ARG A 7 -13.67 -2.23 -9.84
CA ARG A 7 -12.28 -2.66 -9.71
C ARG A 7 -12.02 -3.46 -10.99
N LEU A 8 -11.08 -3.03 -11.79
CA LEU A 8 -10.78 -3.68 -13.07
C LEU A 8 -10.50 -5.16 -12.82
N ILE A 9 -11.49 -5.99 -13.12
CA ILE A 9 -11.40 -7.43 -13.06
C ILE A 9 -11.17 -7.84 -14.51
N TYR A 10 -9.96 -8.29 -14.81
CA TYR A 10 -9.69 -8.87 -16.11
C TYR A 10 -10.17 -10.32 -16.10
N HIS A 11 -11.33 -10.59 -16.72
CA HIS A 11 -11.80 -11.93 -17.02
C HIS A 11 -11.38 -12.30 -18.44
N GLN A 12 -10.50 -13.29 -18.56
CA GLN A 12 -10.24 -13.93 -19.86
C GLN A 12 -10.96 -15.30 -19.84
N GLY A 13 -12.18 -15.36 -20.42
CA GLY A 13 -12.92 -16.62 -20.63
C GLY A 13 -14.20 -16.83 -19.77
N ARG A 14 -14.86 -17.99 -19.94
CA ARG A 14 -16.16 -18.37 -19.34
C ARG A 14 -16.12 -18.57 -17.81
N PRO A 15 -17.27 -18.61 -17.11
CA PRO A 15 -17.33 -18.78 -15.65
C PRO A 15 -16.58 -20.04 -15.16
N ILE A 16 -15.85 -19.91 -14.09
CA ILE A 16 -15.11 -20.99 -13.44
C ILE A 16 -16.12 -22.00 -12.89
N ASP A 17 -15.98 -23.29 -13.28
CA ASP A 17 -16.66 -24.38 -12.59
C ASP A 17 -16.17 -24.45 -11.14
N LYS A 18 -17.10 -24.23 -10.20
CA LYS A 18 -16.81 -24.10 -8.78
C LYS A 18 -16.78 -25.44 -8.02
N SER A 19 -16.91 -26.56 -8.74
CA SER A 19 -16.89 -27.90 -8.16
C SER A 19 -15.46 -28.47 -8.10
N ILE A 20 -14.68 -28.06 -7.11
CA ILE A 20 -13.40 -28.74 -6.77
C ILE A 20 -13.73 -29.81 -5.74
N PRO A 21 -13.45 -31.10 -6.02
CA PRO A 21 -13.73 -32.19 -5.06
C PRO A 21 -12.90 -32.04 -3.78
N ASP A 22 -13.51 -32.35 -2.66
CA ASP A 22 -12.88 -32.41 -1.33
C ASP A 22 -12.09 -33.74 -1.24
N THR A 23 -10.83 -33.74 -1.69
CA THR A 23 -9.96 -34.90 -1.56
C THR A 23 -8.93 -34.63 -0.47
N ASN A 24 -8.95 -35.47 0.55
CA ASN A 24 -8.01 -35.66 1.66
C ASN A 24 -7.03 -34.56 2.08
N ASN A 25 -6.94 -34.37 3.36
CA ASN A 25 -6.20 -33.50 4.28
C ASN A 25 -4.70 -33.14 3.99
N GLU A 26 -4.14 -33.46 2.84
CA GLU A 26 -2.70 -33.28 2.55
C GLU A 26 -2.32 -31.96 1.86
N HIS A 27 -3.27 -31.13 1.48
CA HIS A 27 -3.00 -29.88 0.78
C HIS A 27 -3.52 -28.65 1.51
N TYR A 28 -3.00 -27.48 1.14
CA TYR A 28 -3.54 -26.18 1.58
C TYR A 28 -4.76 -25.80 0.74
N ASP A 29 -5.70 -25.08 1.35
CA ASP A 29 -6.75 -24.44 0.56
C ASP A 29 -6.16 -23.29 -0.25
N VAL A 30 -5.31 -22.47 0.38
CA VAL A 30 -4.73 -21.25 -0.18
C VAL A 30 -3.24 -21.20 0.07
N VAL A 31 -2.45 -20.99 -0.99
CA VAL A 31 -1.05 -20.58 -0.88
C VAL A 31 -0.87 -19.18 -1.43
N VAL A 32 -0.20 -18.32 -0.66
CA VAL A 32 0.09 -16.93 -1.02
C VAL A 32 1.59 -16.77 -1.22
N ILE A 33 2.01 -16.22 -2.35
CA ILE A 33 3.41 -15.87 -2.62
C ILE A 33 3.63 -14.41 -2.26
N GLY A 34 4.47 -14.16 -1.25
CA GLY A 34 4.82 -12.84 -0.74
C GLY A 34 4.03 -12.44 0.51
N ALA A 35 4.76 -12.02 1.57
CA ALA A 35 4.22 -11.52 2.84
C ALA A 35 4.30 -9.99 2.96
N GLY A 36 4.18 -9.26 1.85
CA GLY A 36 3.88 -7.83 1.89
C GLY A 36 2.49 -7.58 2.48
N ILE A 37 2.12 -6.33 2.68
CA ILE A 37 0.83 -5.96 3.31
C ILE A 37 -0.38 -6.59 2.61
N GLN A 38 -0.34 -6.76 1.29
CA GLN A 38 -1.43 -7.38 0.53
C GLN A 38 -1.48 -8.89 0.82
N GLY A 39 -0.35 -9.59 0.74
CA GLY A 39 -0.30 -11.03 0.99
C GLY A 39 -0.61 -11.39 2.45
N ALA A 40 -0.06 -10.65 3.41
CA ALA A 40 -0.40 -10.80 4.83
C ALA A 40 -1.90 -10.56 5.09
N GLY A 41 -2.49 -9.53 4.45
CA GLY A 41 -3.92 -9.25 4.55
C GLY A 41 -4.80 -10.36 3.95
N ILE A 42 -4.39 -10.93 2.81
CA ILE A 42 -5.11 -12.06 2.18
C ILE A 42 -5.01 -13.31 3.06
N ALA A 43 -3.82 -13.60 3.58
CA ALA A 43 -3.65 -14.71 4.52
C ALA A 43 -4.53 -14.55 5.77
N GLN A 44 -4.59 -13.34 6.34
CA GLN A 44 -5.48 -13.04 7.46
C GLN A 44 -6.94 -13.28 7.10
N ALA A 45 -7.39 -12.74 5.97
CA ALA A 45 -8.78 -12.88 5.54
C ALA A 45 -9.16 -14.33 5.23
N ALA A 46 -8.25 -15.11 4.60
CA ALA A 46 -8.46 -16.52 4.32
C ALA A 46 -8.51 -17.36 5.61
N ALA A 47 -7.56 -17.14 6.52
CA ALA A 47 -7.52 -17.85 7.81
C ALA A 47 -8.75 -17.56 8.69
N VAL A 48 -9.21 -16.29 8.72
CA VAL A 48 -10.48 -15.92 9.41
C VAL A 48 -11.69 -16.66 8.82
N CYS A 49 -11.64 -17.02 7.53
CA CYS A 49 -12.67 -17.85 6.89
C CYS A 49 -12.49 -19.36 7.14
N GLY A 50 -11.47 -19.77 7.90
CA GLY A 50 -11.18 -21.18 8.18
C GLY A 50 -10.47 -21.91 7.02
N TYR A 51 -9.84 -21.18 6.08
CA TYR A 51 -9.01 -21.79 5.03
C TYR A 51 -7.64 -22.18 5.59
N LYS A 52 -7.20 -23.42 5.32
CA LYS A 52 -5.83 -23.88 5.58
C LYS A 52 -4.89 -23.08 4.67
N THR A 53 -4.22 -22.08 5.24
CA THR A 53 -3.48 -21.06 4.49
C THR A 53 -1.98 -21.15 4.73
N LEU A 54 -1.20 -21.09 3.65
CA LEU A 54 0.27 -20.99 3.67
C LEU A 54 0.72 -19.71 2.99
N VAL A 55 1.71 -19.03 3.55
CA VAL A 55 2.42 -17.91 2.92
C VAL A 55 3.88 -18.29 2.75
N ILE A 56 4.40 -18.09 1.53
CA ILE A 56 5.82 -18.29 1.18
C ILE A 56 6.44 -16.91 0.95
N GLU A 57 7.45 -16.56 1.75
CA GLU A 57 8.11 -15.25 1.72
C GLU A 57 9.63 -15.41 1.62
N LYS A 58 10.23 -14.73 0.66
CA LYS A 58 11.68 -14.78 0.42
C LYS A 58 12.50 -14.06 1.49
N PHE A 59 11.94 -13.08 2.15
CA PHE A 59 12.60 -12.33 3.21
C PHE A 59 12.43 -12.99 4.58
N PRO A 60 13.29 -12.64 5.58
CA PRO A 60 13.20 -13.20 6.93
C PRO A 60 11.98 -12.74 7.73
N LEU A 61 11.31 -11.66 7.32
CA LEU A 61 10.15 -11.12 8.01
C LEU A 61 9.11 -10.62 7.00
N ALA A 62 7.86 -10.54 7.44
CA ALA A 62 6.81 -9.90 6.67
C ALA A 62 7.08 -8.40 6.47
N GLY A 63 6.72 -7.88 5.29
CA GLY A 63 6.76 -6.46 4.99
C GLY A 63 8.11 -5.91 4.57
N MET A 64 9.14 -6.71 4.37
CA MET A 64 10.50 -6.22 4.03
C MET A 64 10.68 -5.72 2.60
N GLY A 65 9.71 -5.94 1.70
CA GLY A 65 9.71 -5.35 0.36
C GLY A 65 9.19 -3.91 0.37
N THR A 66 8.33 -3.57 -0.58
CA THR A 66 7.72 -2.22 -0.69
C THR A 66 6.94 -1.82 0.57
N SER A 67 6.43 -2.77 1.35
CA SER A 67 5.57 -2.51 2.51
C SER A 67 6.28 -1.83 3.68
N CYS A 68 7.62 -1.85 3.75
CA CYS A 68 8.39 -1.06 4.73
C CYS A 68 8.95 0.26 4.15
N LYS A 69 8.69 0.53 2.88
CA LYS A 69 9.29 1.66 2.14
C LYS A 69 8.22 2.64 1.63
N SER A 70 7.12 2.81 2.37
CA SER A 70 6.07 3.77 2.07
C SER A 70 6.31 5.11 2.77
N SER A 71 5.44 6.10 2.52
CA SER A 71 5.46 7.38 3.25
C SER A 71 4.93 7.27 4.69
N LYS A 72 4.76 6.07 5.24
CA LYS A 72 4.31 5.82 6.63
C LYS A 72 2.92 6.40 6.94
N LEU A 73 2.05 6.55 5.94
CA LEU A 73 0.75 7.20 6.06
C LEU A 73 -0.41 6.25 5.78
N ILE A 74 -1.43 6.35 6.62
CA ILE A 74 -2.76 5.78 6.41
C ILE A 74 -3.71 6.93 6.14
N HIS A 75 -3.97 7.18 4.85
CA HIS A 75 -4.63 8.41 4.41
C HIS A 75 -5.68 8.16 3.33
N GLY A 76 -6.64 9.10 3.22
CA GLY A 76 -7.68 9.06 2.20
C GLY A 76 -7.19 9.42 0.80
N GLY A 77 -6.04 10.09 0.70
CA GLY A 77 -5.49 10.56 -0.56
C GLY A 77 -6.22 11.79 -1.10
N LEU A 78 -6.05 12.94 -0.44
CA LEU A 78 -6.65 14.22 -0.84
C LEU A 78 -6.46 14.54 -2.35
N ARG A 79 -5.30 14.15 -2.92
CA ARG A 79 -4.99 14.33 -4.34
C ARG A 79 -5.95 13.61 -5.28
N TYR A 80 -6.53 12.48 -4.86
CA TYR A 80 -7.47 11.72 -5.69
C TYR A 80 -8.82 12.45 -5.91
N LEU A 81 -9.13 13.45 -5.09
CA LEU A 81 -10.28 14.33 -5.33
C LEU A 81 -10.10 15.16 -6.59
N GLU A 82 -8.86 15.57 -6.93
CA GLU A 82 -8.58 16.32 -8.14
C GLU A 82 -8.84 15.52 -9.43
N SER A 83 -8.69 14.19 -9.36
CA SER A 83 -9.00 13.27 -10.46
C SER A 83 -10.40 12.65 -10.35
N GLY A 84 -11.28 13.18 -9.50
CA GLY A 84 -12.68 12.75 -9.37
C GLY A 84 -12.88 11.37 -8.73
N GLN A 85 -11.85 10.78 -8.13
CA GLN A 85 -11.91 9.42 -7.55
C GLN A 85 -12.55 9.42 -6.15
N LEU A 86 -13.76 9.96 -6.02
CA LEU A 86 -14.49 10.12 -4.75
C LEU A 86 -14.70 8.81 -4.01
N ARG A 87 -15.04 7.74 -4.74
CA ARG A 87 -15.26 6.41 -4.17
C ARG A 87 -13.99 5.88 -3.49
N LEU A 88 -12.84 6.06 -4.15
CA LEU A 88 -11.55 5.63 -3.63
C LEU A 88 -11.18 6.38 -2.35
N VAL A 89 -11.38 7.69 -2.34
CA VAL A 89 -11.16 8.53 -1.14
C VAL A 89 -12.04 8.05 0.02
N ARG A 90 -13.34 7.85 -0.24
CA ARG A 90 -14.28 7.35 0.78
C ARG A 90 -13.86 5.98 1.31
N GLU A 91 -13.47 5.04 0.44
CA GLU A 91 -13.01 3.71 0.86
C GLU A 91 -11.76 3.82 1.74
N CYS A 92 -10.75 4.57 1.30
CA CYS A 92 -9.53 4.77 2.09
C CYS A 92 -9.81 5.41 3.46
N LEU A 93 -10.71 6.39 3.53
CA LEU A 93 -11.08 7.02 4.80
C LEU A 93 -11.84 6.08 5.74
N LEU A 94 -12.68 5.19 5.20
CA LEU A 94 -13.33 4.14 5.98
C LEU A 94 -12.32 3.13 6.52
N GLU A 95 -11.36 2.69 5.69
CA GLU A 95 -10.30 1.79 6.13
C GLU A 95 -9.37 2.46 7.17
N ARG A 96 -9.02 3.74 6.98
CA ARG A 96 -8.31 4.52 8.00
C ARG A 96 -9.05 4.52 9.35
N LYS A 97 -10.37 4.77 9.34
CA LYS A 97 -11.19 4.73 10.56
C LYS A 97 -11.15 3.36 11.24
N ARG A 98 -11.17 2.28 10.45
CA ARG A 98 -11.05 0.91 10.96
C ARG A 98 -9.69 0.65 11.58
N LEU A 99 -8.61 1.05 10.90
CA LEU A 99 -7.25 0.86 11.40
C LEU A 99 -6.99 1.65 12.68
N LEU A 100 -7.45 2.90 12.79
CA LEU A 100 -7.39 3.67 14.03
C LEU A 100 -8.09 2.97 15.22
N LYS A 101 -9.15 2.18 14.95
CA LYS A 101 -9.88 1.41 15.97
C LYS A 101 -9.24 0.06 16.26
N ASN A 102 -8.72 -0.62 15.23
CA ASN A 102 -8.27 -2.00 15.32
C ASN A 102 -6.78 -2.11 15.63
N ALA A 103 -5.99 -1.06 15.37
CA ALA A 103 -4.56 -1.00 15.58
C ALA A 103 -4.15 0.32 16.26
N PRO A 104 -4.72 0.69 17.44
CA PRO A 104 -4.51 2.00 18.06
C PRO A 104 -3.05 2.25 18.50
N GLU A 105 -2.30 1.20 18.76
CA GLU A 105 -0.86 1.28 19.10
C GLU A 105 0.00 1.58 17.86
N LEU A 106 -0.43 1.12 16.68
CA LEU A 106 0.30 1.20 15.43
C LEU A 106 -0.12 2.38 14.56
N VAL A 107 -1.38 2.79 14.62
CA VAL A 107 -1.97 3.79 13.72
C VAL A 107 -2.48 4.96 14.55
N LYS A 108 -1.83 6.12 14.41
CA LYS A 108 -2.14 7.33 15.17
C LYS A 108 -2.61 8.45 14.26
N LEU A 109 -3.64 9.18 14.68
CA LEU A 109 -4.12 10.37 13.96
C LEU A 109 -3.15 11.53 14.20
N ILE A 110 -2.68 12.15 13.12
CA ILE A 110 -1.81 13.33 13.18
C ILE A 110 -2.39 14.50 12.41
N ALA A 111 -1.98 15.72 12.77
CA ALA A 111 -2.33 16.93 12.07
C ALA A 111 -1.52 17.05 10.77
N PHE A 112 -2.18 17.50 9.69
CA PHE A 112 -1.55 17.85 8.43
C PHE A 112 -1.78 19.34 8.14
N TYR A 113 -0.73 20.02 7.73
CA TYR A 113 -0.76 21.42 7.34
C TYR A 113 -0.50 21.55 5.83
N ILE A 114 -1.33 22.34 5.16
CA ILE A 114 -1.16 22.69 3.75
C ILE A 114 -0.90 24.18 3.67
N PRO A 115 0.36 24.63 3.59
CA PRO A 115 0.70 26.03 3.34
C PRO A 115 0.42 26.36 1.87
N VAL A 116 -0.31 27.45 1.63
CA VAL A 116 -0.68 27.95 0.30
C VAL A 116 -0.05 29.31 0.11
N TYR A 117 0.91 29.40 -0.82
CA TYR A 117 1.64 30.62 -1.14
C TYR A 117 1.00 31.36 -2.33
N LYS A 118 1.43 32.62 -2.57
CA LYS A 118 0.96 33.41 -3.73
C LYS A 118 1.20 32.69 -5.06
N ASN A 119 2.30 31.94 -5.16
CA ASN A 119 2.72 31.24 -6.37
C ASN A 119 2.35 29.75 -6.38
N SER A 120 1.48 29.29 -5.46
CA SER A 120 0.98 27.92 -5.50
C SER A 120 0.11 27.71 -6.74
N SER A 121 0.28 26.57 -7.40
CA SER A 121 -0.50 26.24 -8.61
C SER A 121 -1.96 25.97 -8.29
N ARG A 122 -2.22 25.55 -7.04
CA ARG A 122 -3.58 25.29 -6.53
C ARG A 122 -4.08 26.49 -5.74
N PRO A 123 -5.11 27.21 -6.21
CA PRO A 123 -5.67 28.31 -5.46
C PRO A 123 -6.36 27.85 -4.17
N SER A 124 -6.35 28.71 -3.14
CA SER A 124 -6.89 28.38 -1.81
C SER A 124 -8.32 27.88 -1.83
N TRP A 125 -9.18 28.40 -2.72
CA TRP A 125 -10.57 27.98 -2.81
C TRP A 125 -10.72 26.54 -3.29
N LYS A 126 -9.86 26.07 -4.22
CA LYS A 126 -9.87 24.69 -4.70
C LYS A 126 -9.45 23.71 -3.61
N ILE A 127 -8.41 24.06 -2.83
CA ILE A 127 -7.98 23.27 -1.67
C ILE A 127 -9.09 23.25 -0.62
N TRP A 128 -9.72 24.39 -0.34
CA TRP A 128 -10.83 24.49 0.59
C TRP A 128 -11.99 23.57 0.21
N LEU A 129 -12.43 23.62 -1.07
CA LEU A 129 -13.48 22.74 -1.58
C LEU A 129 -13.12 21.26 -1.43
N GLY A 130 -11.89 20.88 -1.80
CA GLY A 130 -11.38 19.51 -1.61
C GLY A 130 -11.41 19.09 -0.14
N LEU A 131 -11.04 19.97 0.78
CA LEU A 131 -11.08 19.71 2.22
C LEU A 131 -12.49 19.63 2.78
N CYS A 132 -13.46 20.37 2.23
CA CYS A 132 -14.89 20.23 2.58
C CYS A 132 -15.35 18.79 2.29
N ILE A 133 -15.12 18.29 1.06
CA ILE A 133 -15.49 16.95 0.65
C ILE A 133 -14.74 15.90 1.50
N TYR A 134 -13.45 16.12 1.73
CA TYR A 134 -12.62 15.23 2.55
C TYR A 134 -13.11 15.14 4.00
N SER A 135 -13.50 16.29 4.58
CA SER A 135 -14.05 16.38 5.94
C SER A 135 -15.38 15.65 6.07
N LEU A 136 -16.25 15.75 5.04
CA LEU A 136 -17.51 15.01 4.99
C LEU A 136 -17.30 13.50 5.07
N PHE A 137 -16.35 12.96 4.31
CA PHE A 137 -16.05 11.52 4.31
C PHE A 137 -15.24 11.06 5.53
N SER A 138 -14.39 11.93 6.08
CA SER A 138 -13.52 11.60 7.22
C SER A 138 -14.21 11.79 8.58
N PHE A 139 -15.35 12.50 8.62
CA PHE A 139 -16.04 12.95 9.85
C PHE A 139 -15.09 13.73 10.80
N LYS A 140 -14.08 14.39 10.23
CA LYS A 140 -13.14 15.25 10.96
C LYS A 140 -13.07 16.61 10.23
N PRO A 141 -13.48 17.71 10.90
CA PRO A 141 -13.44 19.02 10.29
C PRO A 141 -11.99 19.48 10.07
N PHE A 142 -11.76 20.16 8.95
CA PHE A 142 -10.53 20.91 8.76
C PHE A 142 -10.65 22.32 9.35
N LYS A 143 -9.53 23.03 9.50
CA LYS A 143 -9.48 24.40 10.01
C LYS A 143 -8.55 25.24 9.15
N ILE A 144 -8.83 26.54 9.09
CA ILE A 144 -7.87 27.54 8.58
C ILE A 144 -7.08 28.03 9.77
N VAL A 145 -5.75 27.93 9.72
CA VAL A 145 -4.86 28.37 10.80
C VAL A 145 -4.77 29.90 10.78
N LYS A 146 -5.00 30.54 11.94
CA LYS A 146 -4.90 31.99 12.08
C LYS A 146 -3.48 32.47 11.76
N LYS A 147 -3.34 33.66 11.16
CA LYS A 147 -2.02 34.23 10.80
C LYS A 147 -1.09 34.36 12.01
N SER A 148 -1.62 34.72 13.18
CA SER A 148 -0.86 34.83 14.43
C SER A 148 -0.21 33.50 14.88
N GLN A 149 -0.70 32.36 14.39
CA GLN A 149 -0.17 31.03 14.71
C GLN A 149 0.86 30.51 13.69
N TRP A 150 1.04 31.18 12.55
CA TRP A 150 1.97 30.74 11.52
C TRP A 150 3.44 30.64 11.99
N PRO A 151 3.99 31.60 12.79
CA PRO A 151 5.35 31.49 13.30
C PRO A 151 5.59 30.25 14.19
N LEU A 152 4.52 29.65 14.73
CA LEU A 152 4.58 28.46 15.58
C LEU A 152 4.60 27.14 14.79
N LEU A 153 4.52 27.19 13.46
CA LEU A 153 4.45 26.03 12.57
C LEU A 153 5.85 25.61 12.10
N ASP A 154 6.67 25.07 12.99
CA ASP A 154 7.98 24.46 12.70
C ASP A 154 8.87 25.33 11.78
N ASN A 155 8.85 26.65 11.94
CA ASN A 155 9.61 27.61 11.12
C ASN A 155 9.26 27.63 9.62
N ILE A 156 8.01 27.36 9.22
CA ILE A 156 7.63 27.54 7.82
C ILE A 156 7.86 29.01 7.37
N LYS A 157 8.27 29.19 6.12
CA LYS A 157 8.42 30.53 5.54
C LYS A 157 7.06 31.21 5.42
N THR A 158 6.93 32.39 6.05
CA THR A 158 5.67 33.17 6.04
C THR A 158 5.61 34.21 4.92
N LYS A 159 6.76 34.53 4.28
CA LYS A 159 6.82 35.44 3.13
C LYS A 159 5.99 34.88 1.97
N ASN A 160 5.05 35.68 1.46
CA ASN A 160 4.09 35.28 0.41
C ASN A 160 3.11 34.16 0.80
N LEU A 161 3.04 33.75 2.06
CA LEU A 161 2.05 32.80 2.56
C LEU A 161 0.67 33.46 2.57
N LYS A 162 -0.31 32.82 1.92
CA LYS A 162 -1.70 33.31 1.84
C LYS A 162 -2.60 32.66 2.89
N ARG A 163 -2.51 31.35 3.02
CA ARG A 163 -3.31 30.54 3.95
C ARG A 163 -2.58 29.30 4.38
N VAL A 164 -2.95 28.78 5.54
CA VAL A 164 -2.57 27.45 6.00
C VAL A 164 -3.84 26.72 6.38
N PHE A 165 -4.08 25.57 5.75
CA PHE A 165 -5.16 24.68 6.13
C PHE A 165 -4.61 23.59 7.06
N LYS A 166 -5.40 23.22 8.07
CA LYS A 166 -5.11 22.09 8.97
C LYS A 166 -6.20 21.05 8.83
N TYR A 167 -5.82 19.81 8.49
CA TYR A 167 -6.73 18.66 8.46
C TYR A 167 -6.08 17.48 9.18
N TYR A 168 -6.71 16.31 9.17
CA TYR A 168 -6.20 15.15 9.88
C TYR A 168 -6.16 13.91 8.99
N ASP A 169 -5.01 13.23 9.03
CA ASP A 169 -4.82 11.89 8.50
C ASP A 169 -4.08 11.03 9.54
N ALA A 170 -3.78 9.77 9.21
CA ALA A 170 -3.11 8.92 10.16
C ALA A 170 -1.71 8.52 9.69
N GLN A 171 -0.85 8.27 10.65
CA GLN A 171 0.51 7.78 10.49
C GLN A 171 0.64 6.39 11.09
N THR A 172 1.55 5.58 10.55
CA THR A 172 1.90 4.24 11.02
C THR A 172 3.37 3.94 10.75
N ASP A 173 3.92 2.98 11.49
CA ASP A 173 5.07 2.22 11.00
C ASP A 173 4.52 1.11 10.10
N ASP A 174 4.80 1.21 8.81
CA ASP A 174 4.23 0.33 7.78
C ASP A 174 4.77 -1.10 7.87
N GLN A 175 6.03 -1.27 8.31
CA GLN A 175 6.61 -2.59 8.54
C GLN A 175 5.97 -3.27 9.75
N LEU A 176 5.89 -2.58 10.88
CA LEU A 176 5.24 -3.10 12.09
C LEU A 176 3.77 -3.39 11.85
N LEU A 177 3.06 -2.53 11.12
CA LEU A 177 1.67 -2.81 10.72
C LEU A 177 1.57 -4.10 9.90
N THR A 178 2.47 -4.31 8.92
CA THR A 178 2.48 -5.51 8.08
C THR A 178 2.77 -6.76 8.91
N GLN A 179 3.73 -6.69 9.82
CA GLN A 179 4.06 -7.79 10.74
C GLN A 179 2.90 -8.13 11.67
N SER A 180 2.20 -7.11 12.21
CA SER A 180 1.01 -7.32 13.04
C SER A 180 -0.14 -7.98 12.27
N VAL A 181 -0.31 -7.66 10.98
CA VAL A 181 -1.29 -8.34 10.12
C VAL A 181 -0.89 -9.79 9.89
N ALA A 182 0.39 -10.07 9.62
CA ALA A 182 0.92 -11.43 9.48
C ALA A 182 0.76 -12.24 10.77
N LYS A 183 1.09 -11.64 11.92
CA LYS A 183 0.89 -12.27 13.24
C LYS A 183 -0.59 -12.58 13.50
N SER A 184 -1.46 -11.65 13.16
CA SER A 184 -2.92 -11.88 13.25
C SER A 184 -3.37 -13.04 12.35
N ALA A 185 -2.82 -13.15 11.13
CA ALA A 185 -3.10 -14.30 10.25
C ALA A 185 -2.63 -15.63 10.89
N GLN A 186 -1.44 -15.64 11.49
CA GLN A 186 -0.92 -16.80 12.21
C GLN A 186 -1.79 -17.21 13.40
N ASN A 187 -2.27 -16.23 14.18
CA ASN A 187 -3.18 -16.47 15.31
C ASN A 187 -4.52 -17.07 14.86
N HIS A 188 -4.91 -16.90 13.58
CA HIS A 188 -6.08 -17.54 12.96
C HIS A 188 -5.73 -18.83 12.20
N GLY A 189 -4.51 -19.35 12.34
CA GLY A 189 -4.10 -20.66 11.79
C GLY A 189 -3.36 -20.60 10.46
N ALA A 190 -3.01 -19.43 9.91
CA ALA A 190 -2.17 -19.36 8.74
C ALA A 190 -0.70 -19.72 9.08
N LYS A 191 -0.05 -20.50 8.23
CA LYS A 191 1.38 -20.80 8.32
C LYS A 191 2.18 -19.82 7.46
N PHE A 192 3.30 -19.32 7.96
CA PHE A 192 4.25 -18.50 7.21
C PHE A 192 5.60 -19.19 7.14
N ILE A 193 6.16 -19.32 5.94
CA ILE A 193 7.51 -19.82 5.71
C ILE A 193 8.33 -18.63 5.19
N TYR A 194 9.22 -18.15 6.02
CA TYR A 194 10.18 -17.09 5.72
C TYR A 194 11.49 -17.66 5.21
N ASN A 195 12.33 -16.81 4.57
CA ASN A 195 13.57 -17.22 3.90
C ASN A 195 13.31 -18.33 2.87
N ALA A 196 12.16 -18.27 2.20
CA ALA A 196 11.71 -19.28 1.26
C ALA A 196 11.45 -18.64 -0.11
N GLU A 197 12.25 -18.99 -1.10
CA GLU A 197 12.13 -18.45 -2.45
C GLU A 197 11.25 -19.36 -3.30
N PHE A 198 10.12 -18.81 -3.78
CA PHE A 198 9.27 -19.46 -4.76
C PHE A 198 10.05 -19.67 -6.07
N THR A 199 10.09 -20.90 -6.57
CA THR A 199 10.79 -21.25 -7.80
C THR A 199 9.85 -21.37 -8.99
N HIS A 200 8.83 -22.20 -8.90
CA HIS A 200 7.82 -22.37 -9.94
C HIS A 200 6.57 -23.05 -9.40
N SER A 201 5.51 -23.05 -10.19
CA SER A 201 4.30 -23.80 -9.90
C SER A 201 3.67 -24.35 -11.17
N GLU A 202 3.03 -25.50 -11.05
CA GLU A 202 2.28 -26.17 -12.11
C GLU A 202 0.84 -26.40 -11.66
N PHE A 203 -0.10 -26.30 -12.59
CA PHE A 203 -1.50 -26.58 -12.34
C PHE A 203 -1.91 -27.86 -13.07
N GLN A 204 -2.18 -28.90 -12.28
CA GLN A 204 -2.61 -30.21 -12.78
C GLN A 204 -3.66 -30.80 -11.85
N GLN A 205 -4.62 -31.57 -12.39
CA GLN A 205 -5.67 -32.25 -11.62
C GLN A 205 -6.42 -31.32 -10.63
N LYS A 206 -6.69 -30.08 -11.06
CA LYS A 206 -7.36 -29.03 -10.26
C LYS A 206 -6.58 -28.58 -9.01
N LEU A 207 -5.29 -28.87 -8.91
CA LEU A 207 -4.40 -28.44 -7.84
C LEU A 207 -3.18 -27.72 -8.42
N HIS A 208 -2.70 -26.72 -7.66
CA HIS A 208 -1.40 -26.11 -7.87
C HIS A 208 -0.35 -26.89 -7.09
N THR A 209 0.68 -27.37 -7.78
CA THR A 209 1.90 -27.88 -7.16
C THR A 209 2.90 -26.73 -7.12
N ILE A 210 3.34 -26.34 -5.92
CA ILE A 210 4.13 -25.14 -5.66
C ILE A 210 5.49 -25.56 -5.13
N HIS A 211 6.55 -25.12 -5.83
CA HIS A 211 7.93 -25.43 -5.47
C HIS A 211 8.65 -24.18 -4.94
N TYR A 212 9.41 -24.36 -3.87
CA TYR A 212 10.22 -23.32 -3.28
C TYR A 212 11.53 -23.88 -2.70
N ILE A 213 12.51 -23.01 -2.52
CA ILE A 213 13.79 -23.33 -1.87
C ILE A 213 13.82 -22.64 -0.52
N LYS A 214 14.14 -23.41 0.52
CA LYS A 214 14.43 -22.90 1.86
C LYS A 214 15.68 -23.61 2.40
N ASP A 215 16.62 -22.83 2.96
CA ASP A 215 17.87 -23.35 3.52
C ASP A 215 18.62 -24.27 2.52
N GLY A 216 18.62 -23.89 1.23
CA GLY A 216 19.23 -24.66 0.14
C GLY A 216 18.48 -25.93 -0.28
N LYS A 217 17.39 -26.30 0.40
CA LYS A 217 16.61 -27.52 0.13
C LYS A 217 15.35 -27.16 -0.68
N LYS A 218 15.01 -28.06 -1.61
CA LYS A 218 13.76 -27.97 -2.39
C LYS A 218 12.60 -28.51 -1.56
N HIS A 219 11.50 -27.80 -1.59
CA HIS A 219 10.24 -28.16 -0.94
C HIS A 219 9.10 -28.07 -1.95
N THR A 220 8.06 -28.86 -1.71
CA THR A 220 6.87 -28.91 -2.54
C THR A 220 5.64 -28.88 -1.65
N GLU A 221 4.66 -28.06 -2.03
CA GLU A 221 3.36 -27.96 -1.38
C GLU A 221 2.26 -27.98 -2.45
N HIS A 222 1.04 -28.33 -2.04
CA HIS A 222 -0.10 -28.38 -2.94
C HIS A 222 -1.22 -27.48 -2.44
N SER A 223 -1.94 -26.83 -3.36
CA SER A 223 -3.09 -26.01 -2.97
C SER A 223 -4.18 -25.95 -4.03
N LYS A 224 -5.42 -25.69 -3.58
CA LYS A 224 -6.55 -25.38 -4.46
C LYS A 224 -6.44 -23.99 -5.10
N TYR A 225 -5.93 -23.03 -4.35
CA TYR A 225 -5.78 -21.65 -4.77
C TYR A 225 -4.34 -21.18 -4.58
N LEU A 226 -3.79 -20.58 -5.62
CA LEU A 226 -2.48 -19.94 -5.61
C LEU A 226 -2.67 -18.44 -5.82
N ILE A 227 -2.14 -17.63 -4.90
CA ILE A 227 -2.28 -16.18 -4.95
C ILE A 227 -0.91 -15.52 -5.09
N ASN A 228 -0.68 -14.91 -6.26
CA ASN A 228 0.54 -14.16 -6.50
C ASN A 228 0.39 -12.73 -5.93
N CYS A 229 1.07 -12.46 -4.80
CA CYS A 229 1.15 -11.18 -4.10
C CYS A 229 2.59 -10.68 -3.97
N SER A 230 3.46 -11.04 -4.92
CA SER A 230 4.90 -10.78 -4.85
C SER A 230 5.30 -9.31 -5.12
N GLY A 231 4.33 -8.39 -5.19
CA GLY A 231 4.57 -6.95 -5.32
C GLY A 231 5.37 -6.60 -6.59
N PRO A 232 6.55 -5.94 -6.48
CA PRO A 232 7.36 -5.60 -7.65
C PRO A 232 7.76 -6.81 -8.50
N TRP A 233 7.94 -7.97 -7.90
CA TRP A 233 8.30 -9.23 -8.58
C TRP A 233 7.11 -9.97 -9.21
N VAL A 234 5.91 -9.35 -9.25
CA VAL A 234 4.67 -10.00 -9.72
C VAL A 234 4.78 -10.58 -11.13
N LYS A 235 5.48 -9.90 -12.04
CA LYS A 235 5.70 -10.37 -13.41
C LYS A 235 6.67 -11.55 -13.48
N GLU A 236 7.75 -11.50 -12.71
CA GLU A 236 8.74 -12.58 -12.61
C GLU A 236 8.10 -13.84 -12.01
N THR A 237 7.37 -13.69 -10.90
CA THR A 237 6.62 -14.77 -10.27
C THR A 237 5.59 -15.36 -11.23
N GLN A 238 4.85 -14.51 -11.96
CA GLN A 238 3.85 -14.95 -12.93
C GLN A 238 4.47 -15.80 -14.05
N ASN A 239 5.64 -15.44 -14.54
CA ASN A 239 6.35 -16.16 -15.58
C ASN A 239 6.84 -17.55 -15.17
N ARG A 240 6.91 -17.80 -13.84
CA ARG A 240 7.31 -19.10 -13.24
C ARG A 240 6.10 -20.01 -12.95
N ILE A 241 4.88 -19.59 -13.28
CA ILE A 241 3.65 -20.37 -13.07
C ILE A 241 3.20 -20.97 -14.43
N GLN A 242 2.89 -22.28 -14.41
CA GLN A 242 2.37 -23.02 -15.55
C GLN A 242 0.89 -23.40 -15.32
N PRO A 243 0.03 -23.30 -16.36
CA PRO A 243 0.31 -22.78 -17.70
C PRO A 243 0.65 -21.29 -17.70
N LYS A 244 1.48 -20.87 -18.67
CA LYS A 244 1.84 -19.46 -18.83
C LYS A 244 0.61 -18.60 -19.10
N LEU A 245 0.34 -17.65 -18.23
CA LEU A 245 -0.78 -16.73 -18.37
C LEU A 245 -0.27 -15.29 -18.46
N LYS A 246 -0.84 -14.55 -19.40
CA LYS A 246 -0.54 -13.12 -19.51
C LYS A 246 -1.24 -12.34 -18.41
N ILE A 247 -0.53 -11.44 -17.80
CA ILE A 247 -1.07 -10.38 -16.96
C ILE A 247 -0.94 -9.04 -17.70
N PRO A 248 -1.74 -8.02 -17.35
CA PRO A 248 -1.57 -6.69 -17.91
C PRO A 248 -0.14 -6.18 -17.75
N ASP A 249 0.31 -5.39 -18.71
CA ASP A 249 1.60 -4.72 -18.61
C ASP A 249 1.63 -3.80 -17.38
N ILE A 250 2.75 -3.84 -16.69
CA ILE A 250 2.98 -3.06 -15.48
C ILE A 250 4.16 -2.12 -15.66
N GLU A 251 4.11 -1.03 -14.94
CA GLU A 251 5.19 -0.06 -14.78
C GLU A 251 5.59 0.00 -13.32
N LEU A 252 6.91 0.05 -13.07
CA LEU A 252 7.46 0.22 -11.74
C LEU A 252 7.80 1.69 -11.53
N ILE A 253 7.24 2.28 -10.46
CA ILE A 253 7.50 3.67 -10.09
C ILE A 253 8.25 3.70 -8.76
N SER A 254 9.47 4.20 -8.80
CA SER A 254 10.28 4.43 -7.62
C SER A 254 9.79 5.66 -6.85
N GLY A 255 9.87 5.59 -5.55
CA GLY A 255 9.57 6.69 -4.65
C GLY A 255 10.56 6.76 -3.52
N SER A 256 11.42 7.77 -3.55
CA SER A 256 12.50 7.97 -2.59
C SER A 256 12.06 8.83 -1.42
N HIS A 257 12.65 8.56 -0.26
CA HIS A 257 12.47 9.30 0.98
C HIS A 257 13.82 9.55 1.63
N ILE A 258 13.95 10.67 2.33
CA ILE A 258 15.08 10.96 3.21
C ILE A 258 14.58 11.11 4.65
N ILE A 259 15.40 10.73 5.61
CA ILE A 259 15.18 10.95 7.03
C ILE A 259 16.26 11.91 7.52
N ILE A 260 15.85 12.99 8.17
CA ILE A 260 16.78 14.02 8.64
C ILE A 260 16.78 14.12 10.18
N ASP A 261 17.91 14.54 10.73
CA ASP A 261 18.08 14.80 12.16
C ASP A 261 17.54 16.18 12.56
N THR A 262 16.27 16.39 12.28
CA THR A 262 15.54 17.61 12.64
C THR A 262 14.09 17.22 12.85
N MET A 263 13.49 17.66 13.95
CA MET A 263 12.13 17.28 14.29
C MET A 263 11.11 18.34 13.86
N THR A 264 10.06 17.91 13.18
CA THR A 264 8.82 18.69 13.05
C THR A 264 7.86 18.31 14.17
N ASN A 265 7.45 19.32 14.99
CA ASN A 265 6.70 19.06 16.24
C ASN A 265 5.19 19.27 16.12
N LYS A 266 4.74 20.03 15.14
CA LYS A 266 3.31 20.42 15.02
C LYS A 266 2.49 19.42 14.24
N GLY A 267 3.12 18.63 13.40
CA GLY A 267 2.48 17.63 12.57
C GLY A 267 3.15 17.49 11.20
N ALA A 268 2.45 16.86 10.26
CA ALA A 268 2.94 16.68 8.90
C ALA A 268 2.60 17.89 8.02
N TYR A 269 3.43 18.14 7.02
CA TYR A 269 3.22 19.17 6.01
C TYR A 269 3.04 18.56 4.63
N TYR A 270 2.04 19.02 3.92
CA TYR A 270 1.82 18.74 2.50
C TYR A 270 2.35 19.92 1.69
N LEU A 271 3.50 19.75 1.05
CA LEU A 271 4.19 20.79 0.31
C LEU A 271 4.00 20.60 -1.18
N GLU A 272 3.74 21.69 -1.89
CA GLU A 272 3.71 21.72 -3.34
C GLU A 272 5.10 22.07 -3.89
N THR A 273 5.62 21.23 -4.78
CA THR A 273 6.91 21.43 -5.46
C THR A 273 6.77 22.26 -6.73
N LYS A 274 7.88 22.64 -7.37
CA LYS A 274 7.88 23.44 -8.61
C LYS A 274 7.16 22.74 -9.77
N ASP A 275 7.26 21.42 -9.83
CA ASP A 275 6.62 20.56 -10.83
C ASP A 275 5.18 20.12 -10.43
N LYS A 276 4.58 20.83 -9.46
CA LYS A 276 3.20 20.63 -8.97
C LYS A 276 2.95 19.28 -8.27
N ARG A 277 4.01 18.50 -8.02
CA ARG A 277 3.91 17.29 -7.20
C ARG A 277 3.77 17.63 -5.72
N ALA A 278 3.42 16.66 -4.92
CA ALA A 278 3.33 16.77 -3.47
C ALA A 278 4.48 16.03 -2.80
N VAL A 279 5.16 16.73 -1.91
CA VAL A 279 6.13 16.14 -0.97
C VAL A 279 5.58 16.31 0.44
N PHE A 280 5.65 15.25 1.23
CA PHE A 280 5.30 15.29 2.64
C PHE A 280 6.55 15.51 3.49
N VAL A 281 6.40 16.30 4.55
CA VAL A 281 7.37 16.45 5.64
C VAL A 281 6.66 15.96 6.89
N ILE A 282 7.12 14.88 7.50
CA ILE A 282 6.36 14.08 8.47
C ILE A 282 7.23 13.86 9.71
N PRO A 283 6.74 14.12 10.94
CA PRO A 283 7.44 13.72 12.16
C PRO A 283 7.64 12.20 12.18
N TRP A 284 8.84 11.75 12.56
CA TRP A 284 9.17 10.33 12.54
C TRP A 284 9.94 9.92 13.81
N LYS A 285 9.46 8.86 14.48
CA LYS A 285 10.08 8.26 15.68
C LYS A 285 10.44 9.30 16.76
N GLU A 286 9.57 10.30 16.98
CA GLU A 286 9.69 11.32 18.01
C GLU A 286 11.00 12.16 18.01
N LYS A 287 11.88 11.90 17.05
CA LYS A 287 13.20 12.55 16.97
C LYS A 287 13.52 13.08 15.58
N TYR A 288 13.01 12.45 14.54
CA TYR A 288 13.40 12.68 13.15
C TYR A 288 12.28 13.29 12.33
N THR A 289 12.61 13.71 11.13
CA THR A 289 11.65 14.08 10.10
C THR A 289 11.86 13.23 8.85
N LEU A 290 10.79 12.63 8.36
CA LEU A 290 10.72 11.92 7.09
C LEU A 290 10.25 12.89 6.00
N ILE A 291 10.97 12.98 4.89
CA ILE A 291 10.64 13.81 3.74
C ILE A 291 10.50 12.92 2.51
N GLY A 292 9.39 13.02 1.79
CA GLY A 292 9.10 12.24 0.59
C GLY A 292 7.65 12.44 0.12
N THR A 293 7.38 11.98 -1.05
CA THR A 293 8.12 11.03 -1.88
C THR A 293 8.41 11.63 -3.26
N THR A 294 9.43 11.11 -3.93
CA THR A 294 9.62 11.32 -5.38
C THR A 294 8.75 10.36 -6.19
N GLU A 295 8.65 10.56 -7.49
CA GLU A 295 7.97 9.64 -8.43
C GLU A 295 8.78 9.60 -9.72
N THR A 296 9.50 8.48 -9.94
CA THR A 296 10.36 8.27 -11.11
C THR A 296 10.12 6.87 -11.66
N THR A 297 9.98 6.74 -12.99
CA THR A 297 9.89 5.42 -13.63
C THR A 297 11.17 4.63 -13.36
N HIS A 298 11.02 3.38 -12.95
CA HIS A 298 12.13 2.48 -12.65
C HIS A 298 12.26 1.43 -13.75
N THR A 299 13.47 1.33 -14.32
CA THR A 299 13.79 0.42 -15.43
C THR A 299 14.84 -0.63 -15.06
N ASP A 300 15.49 -0.45 -13.91
CA ASP A 300 16.61 -1.30 -13.49
C ASP A 300 16.15 -2.56 -12.72
N LYS A 301 17.10 -3.35 -12.25
CA LYS A 301 16.82 -4.53 -11.44
C LYS A 301 16.13 -4.16 -10.13
N ILE A 302 15.15 -4.96 -9.73
CA ILE A 302 14.29 -4.70 -8.58
C ILE A 302 15.04 -4.83 -7.24
N ASP A 303 16.07 -5.64 -7.19
CA ASP A 303 16.73 -5.99 -5.91
C ASP A 303 17.70 -4.91 -5.39
N ASN A 304 18.16 -3.97 -6.23
CA ASN A 304 19.15 -2.92 -5.88
C ASN A 304 18.56 -1.51 -5.95
N ILE A 305 17.50 -1.26 -5.17
CA ILE A 305 16.82 0.04 -5.22
C ILE A 305 17.30 0.93 -4.08
N SER A 306 17.88 2.07 -4.44
CA SER A 306 18.28 3.13 -3.53
C SER A 306 17.75 4.49 -3.99
N ALA A 307 17.72 5.46 -3.09
CA ALA A 307 17.42 6.83 -3.45
C ALA A 307 18.57 7.41 -4.31
N SER A 308 18.24 7.92 -5.50
CA SER A 308 19.24 8.56 -6.35
C SER A 308 19.64 9.91 -5.77
N LYS A 309 20.88 10.38 -6.11
CA LYS A 309 21.31 11.73 -5.72
C LYS A 309 20.32 12.80 -6.20
N LYS A 310 19.80 12.67 -7.41
CA LYS A 310 18.77 13.57 -7.96
C LYS A 310 17.50 13.60 -7.11
N ASP A 311 17.06 12.45 -6.60
CA ASP A 311 15.90 12.36 -5.70
C ASP A 311 16.19 13.04 -4.36
N VAL A 312 17.38 12.83 -3.80
CA VAL A 312 17.83 13.45 -2.55
C VAL A 312 17.86 14.97 -2.69
N ASP A 313 18.51 15.50 -3.74
CA ASP A 313 18.60 16.94 -4.00
C ASP A 313 17.21 17.56 -4.17
N TYR A 314 16.30 16.88 -4.88
CA TYR A 314 14.92 17.31 -5.05
C TYR A 314 14.15 17.42 -3.71
N LEU A 315 14.33 16.47 -2.80
CA LEU A 315 13.68 16.48 -1.49
C LEU A 315 14.25 17.56 -0.57
N ILE A 316 15.57 17.77 -0.59
CA ILE A 316 16.25 18.88 0.09
C ILE A 316 15.69 20.23 -0.40
N GLU A 317 15.63 20.41 -1.74
CA GLU A 317 15.09 21.64 -2.33
C GLU A 317 13.63 21.88 -1.91
N ALA A 318 12.79 20.83 -1.94
CA ALA A 318 11.39 20.91 -1.52
C ALA A 318 11.24 21.36 -0.06
N TYR A 319 12.08 20.87 0.83
CA TYR A 319 12.12 21.30 2.22
C TYR A 319 12.60 22.75 2.35
N ASN A 320 13.78 23.07 1.82
CA ASN A 320 14.43 24.37 1.95
C ASN A 320 13.62 25.52 1.31
N LYS A 321 12.78 25.21 0.31
CA LYS A 321 11.86 26.18 -0.27
C LYS A 321 10.80 26.64 0.73
N ASN A 322 10.35 25.79 1.65
CA ASN A 322 9.20 26.01 2.49
C ASN A 322 9.52 26.30 3.96
N PHE A 323 10.71 25.94 4.45
CA PHE A 323 11.14 26.17 5.83
C PHE A 323 12.29 27.16 5.89
N ASN A 324 12.38 27.92 7.01
CA ASN A 324 13.51 28.84 7.26
C ASN A 324 14.79 28.09 7.67
N THR A 325 14.64 26.93 8.29
CA THR A 325 15.78 26.02 8.57
C THR A 325 16.20 25.36 7.28
N ASN A 326 17.46 25.62 6.85
CA ASN A 326 18.03 24.96 5.69
C ASN A 326 18.66 23.64 6.08
N ILE A 327 18.39 22.60 5.27
CA ILE A 327 19.05 21.29 5.37
C ILE A 327 19.94 21.03 4.18
N SER A 328 20.92 20.17 4.37
CA SER A 328 21.84 19.66 3.35
C SER A 328 22.00 18.15 3.49
N GLU A 329 22.80 17.52 2.66
CA GLU A 329 23.12 16.09 2.77
C GLU A 329 23.65 15.70 4.15
N LYS A 330 24.38 16.62 4.83
CA LYS A 330 24.94 16.39 6.19
C LYS A 330 23.87 16.16 7.27
N ASN A 331 22.64 16.60 7.02
CA ASN A 331 21.52 16.40 7.94
C ASN A 331 20.79 15.09 7.71
N ILE A 332 21.12 14.35 6.63
CA ILE A 332 20.46 13.09 6.30
C ILE A 332 21.10 11.97 7.10
N ILE A 333 20.27 11.25 7.86
CA ILE A 333 20.69 10.08 8.64
C ILE A 333 20.36 8.76 7.96
N ASP A 334 19.35 8.76 7.08
CA ASP A 334 18.95 7.56 6.35
C ASP A 334 18.18 7.93 5.08
N THR A 335 18.22 7.03 4.09
CA THR A 335 17.44 7.15 2.86
C THR A 335 16.85 5.80 2.48
N PHE A 336 15.67 5.81 1.90
CA PHE A 336 15.10 4.59 1.32
C PHE A 336 14.27 4.89 0.08
N CYS A 337 14.16 3.87 -0.77
CA CYS A 337 13.36 3.92 -1.97
C CYS A 337 12.45 2.69 -2.05
N GLY A 338 11.19 2.88 -2.39
CA GLY A 338 10.22 1.81 -2.59
C GLY A 338 9.67 1.79 -4.01
N LEU A 339 9.37 0.60 -4.55
CA LEU A 339 8.73 0.45 -5.86
C LEU A 339 7.22 0.28 -5.73
N ARG A 340 6.50 1.09 -6.47
CA ARG A 340 5.06 0.94 -6.68
C ARG A 340 4.83 0.23 -8.00
N VAL A 341 3.91 -0.72 -8.00
CA VAL A 341 3.48 -1.42 -9.21
C VAL A 341 2.20 -0.78 -9.70
N LEU A 342 2.22 -0.25 -10.92
CA LEU A 342 1.05 0.34 -11.56
C LEU A 342 0.77 -0.37 -12.88
N PRO A 343 -0.50 -0.55 -13.29
CA PRO A 343 -0.82 -0.94 -14.65
C PRO A 343 -0.26 0.10 -15.63
N LYS A 344 0.37 -0.37 -16.72
CA LYS A 344 0.85 0.51 -17.76
C LYS A 344 -0.34 1.04 -18.56
N ASN A 345 -0.65 2.33 -18.38
CA ASN A 345 -1.71 3.03 -19.09
C ASN A 345 -1.12 4.16 -19.93
N SER A 346 -1.79 4.52 -21.02
CA SER A 346 -1.46 5.70 -21.83
C SER A 346 -1.69 7.05 -21.09
N ALA A 347 -2.37 7.04 -19.94
CA ALA A 347 -2.55 8.21 -19.10
C ALA A 347 -1.27 8.52 -18.31
N SER A 348 -1.07 9.79 -17.94
CA SER A 348 0.07 10.19 -17.12
C SER A 348 0.09 9.40 -15.79
N ILE A 349 1.29 9.12 -15.26
CA ILE A 349 1.52 8.43 -13.98
C ILE A 349 0.68 9.04 -12.84
N PHE A 350 0.44 10.35 -12.90
CA PHE A 350 -0.35 11.10 -11.91
C PHE A 350 -1.84 10.76 -11.91
N ASN A 351 -2.40 10.35 -13.03
CA ASN A 351 -3.83 10.06 -13.22
C ASN A 351 -4.14 8.56 -13.19
N THR A 352 -3.11 7.68 -13.13
CA THR A 352 -3.30 6.24 -13.07
C THR A 352 -3.92 5.86 -11.72
N SER A 353 -5.00 5.06 -11.77
CA SER A 353 -5.63 4.55 -10.56
C SER A 353 -4.64 3.70 -9.77
N ARG A 354 -4.54 3.97 -8.47
CA ARG A 354 -3.71 3.20 -7.54
C ARG A 354 -4.49 2.11 -6.81
N ASP A 355 -5.61 1.66 -7.41
CA ASP A 355 -6.37 0.53 -6.89
C ASP A 355 -5.64 -0.79 -7.16
N SER A 356 -5.96 -1.79 -6.34
CA SER A 356 -5.49 -3.15 -6.59
C SER A 356 -6.17 -3.69 -7.85
N LEU A 357 -5.39 -4.20 -8.79
CA LEU A 357 -5.89 -4.94 -9.93
C LEU A 357 -5.83 -6.43 -9.60
N ILE A 358 -6.99 -7.10 -9.63
CA ILE A 358 -7.11 -8.54 -9.41
C ILE A 358 -7.28 -9.20 -10.77
N VAL A 359 -6.35 -10.09 -11.09
CA VAL A 359 -6.35 -10.85 -12.34
C VAL A 359 -6.66 -12.31 -12.04
N GLU A 360 -7.69 -12.83 -12.69
CA GLU A 360 -8.09 -14.26 -12.68
C GLU A 360 -8.04 -14.80 -14.10
N ASN A 361 -7.81 -16.10 -14.25
CA ASN A 361 -7.78 -16.73 -15.56
C ASN A 361 -8.47 -18.10 -15.54
N ASN A 362 -9.36 -18.33 -16.50
CA ASN A 362 -10.12 -19.59 -16.58
C ASN A 362 -9.29 -20.78 -17.06
N HIS A 363 -8.15 -20.55 -17.73
CA HIS A 363 -7.24 -21.63 -18.13
C HIS A 363 -6.40 -22.16 -16.98
N CYS A 364 -6.38 -21.45 -15.83
CA CYS A 364 -5.73 -21.89 -14.61
C CYS A 364 -6.63 -21.51 -13.42
N PRO A 365 -7.73 -22.24 -13.23
CA PRO A 365 -8.66 -21.98 -12.14
C PRO A 365 -7.97 -22.00 -10.78
N GLY A 366 -8.31 -21.01 -9.94
CA GLY A 366 -7.68 -20.90 -8.61
C GLY A 366 -6.39 -20.06 -8.59
N LEU A 367 -5.83 -19.68 -9.74
CA LEU A 367 -4.75 -18.68 -9.77
C LEU A 367 -5.32 -17.27 -9.73
N ILE A 368 -4.90 -16.50 -8.73
CA ILE A 368 -5.24 -15.08 -8.59
C ILE A 368 -3.96 -14.27 -8.50
N THR A 369 -3.82 -13.27 -9.35
CA THR A 369 -2.66 -12.35 -9.29
C THR A 369 -3.13 -10.97 -8.85
N LEU A 370 -2.53 -10.44 -7.77
CA LEU A 370 -2.80 -9.11 -7.26
C LEU A 370 -1.69 -8.15 -7.67
N ILE A 371 -2.04 -7.13 -8.44
CA ILE A 371 -1.12 -6.11 -8.94
C ILE A 371 -1.37 -4.79 -8.21
N GLY A 372 -0.34 -4.20 -7.63
CA GLY A 372 -0.41 -2.92 -6.94
C GLY A 372 -1.14 -2.99 -5.60
N GLY A 373 -1.89 -1.94 -5.29
CA GLY A 373 -2.65 -1.80 -4.05
C GLY A 373 -2.04 -0.82 -3.05
N LYS A 374 -2.87 -0.36 -2.12
CA LYS A 374 -2.53 0.65 -1.11
C LYS A 374 -2.38 0.03 0.27
N LEU A 375 -1.42 0.53 1.05
CA LEU A 375 -1.29 0.20 2.46
C LEU A 375 -2.61 0.46 3.22
N THR A 376 -3.26 1.59 3.00
CA THR A 376 -4.52 1.95 3.67
C THR A 376 -5.67 0.98 3.38
N ALA A 377 -5.77 0.47 2.15
CA ALA A 377 -6.93 -0.32 1.68
C ALA A 377 -6.66 -1.83 1.62
N TYR A 378 -5.53 -2.30 2.16
CA TYR A 378 -5.11 -3.70 2.07
C TYR A 378 -6.19 -4.69 2.52
N ARG A 379 -6.87 -4.38 3.63
CA ARG A 379 -7.91 -5.22 4.20
C ARG A 379 -9.08 -5.42 3.25
N ALA A 380 -9.56 -4.32 2.65
CA ALA A 380 -10.67 -4.37 1.69
C ALA A 380 -10.28 -5.13 0.41
N SER A 381 -9.03 -4.96 -0.06
CA SER A 381 -8.49 -5.73 -1.18
C SER A 381 -8.42 -7.23 -0.84
N ALA A 382 -7.95 -7.56 0.37
CA ALA A 382 -7.88 -8.93 0.86
C ALA A 382 -9.25 -9.62 0.93
N GLU A 383 -10.25 -8.96 1.53
CA GLU A 383 -11.64 -9.49 1.58
C GLU A 383 -12.20 -9.70 0.17
N LEU A 384 -11.87 -8.82 -0.78
CA LEU A 384 -12.31 -8.98 -2.16
C LEU A 384 -11.67 -10.21 -2.82
N VAL A 385 -10.35 -10.43 -2.66
CA VAL A 385 -9.66 -11.62 -3.17
C VAL A 385 -10.28 -12.88 -2.57
N VAL A 386 -10.44 -12.92 -1.24
CA VAL A 386 -11.01 -14.08 -0.56
C VAL A 386 -12.47 -14.32 -0.97
N SER A 387 -13.25 -13.28 -1.26
CA SER A 387 -14.63 -13.45 -1.75
C SER A 387 -14.72 -14.17 -3.09
N LYS A 388 -13.64 -14.20 -3.88
CA LYS A 388 -13.57 -14.92 -5.17
C LYS A 388 -13.28 -16.40 -5.01
N ILE A 389 -12.65 -16.80 -3.91
CA ILE A 389 -12.33 -18.20 -3.62
C ILE A 389 -13.38 -18.89 -2.73
N ILE A 390 -14.34 -18.15 -2.18
CA ILE A 390 -15.43 -18.75 -1.38
C ILE A 390 -16.37 -19.52 -2.27
N THR A 391 -16.31 -20.85 -2.20
CA THR A 391 -17.09 -21.77 -3.05
C THR A 391 -18.35 -22.33 -2.40
N THR A 392 -18.47 -22.27 -1.07
CA THR A 392 -19.60 -22.88 -0.34
C THR A 392 -20.29 -21.87 0.59
N LYS A 393 -21.63 -21.98 0.69
CA LYS A 393 -22.45 -21.19 1.64
C LYS A 393 -22.07 -21.43 3.11
N LYS A 394 -21.36 -22.53 3.42
CA LYS A 394 -20.95 -22.92 4.79
C LYS A 394 -19.72 -22.16 5.29
N ARG A 395 -18.89 -21.57 4.42
CA ARG A 395 -17.72 -20.80 4.85
C ARG A 395 -18.14 -19.35 5.12
N LEU A 396 -17.74 -18.84 6.28
CA LEU A 396 -18.03 -17.47 6.71
C LEU A 396 -17.45 -16.48 5.68
N LYS A 397 -18.21 -15.44 5.33
CA LYS A 397 -17.64 -14.31 4.58
C LYS A 397 -16.45 -13.75 5.36
N ALA A 398 -15.33 -13.51 4.68
CA ALA A 398 -14.20 -12.85 5.28
C ALA A 398 -14.64 -11.54 5.95
N ASN A 399 -14.53 -11.46 7.25
CA ASN A 399 -14.93 -10.30 8.02
C ASN A 399 -13.82 -9.87 8.97
N THR A 400 -12.81 -9.26 8.39
CA THR A 400 -11.66 -8.72 9.13
C THR A 400 -11.88 -7.31 9.67
N ARG A 401 -13.11 -6.76 9.54
CA ARG A 401 -13.46 -5.38 9.94
C ARG A 401 -13.29 -5.11 11.43
N LYS A 402 -13.36 -6.13 12.26
CA LYS A 402 -13.24 -6.03 13.72
C LYS A 402 -12.00 -6.72 14.28
N THR A 403 -11.18 -7.33 13.40
CA THR A 403 -9.97 -8.03 13.82
C THR A 403 -8.97 -7.04 14.38
N LYS A 404 -8.58 -7.25 15.63
CA LYS A 404 -7.59 -6.42 16.32
C LYS A 404 -6.19 -6.78 15.85
N LEU A 405 -5.33 -5.77 15.81
CA LEU A 405 -3.91 -5.89 15.51
C LEU A 405 -3.14 -5.37 16.73
N HIS A 406 -2.19 -6.15 17.18
CA HIS A 406 -1.35 -5.84 18.33
C HIS A 406 0.11 -5.75 17.88
N LEU A 407 0.90 -4.96 18.58
CA LEU A 407 2.36 -5.06 18.53
C LEU A 407 2.72 -6.47 19.02
N GLY A 408 3.53 -7.20 18.24
CA GLY A 408 3.99 -8.54 18.59
C GLY A 408 5.06 -8.50 19.66
#